data_213b470c3ff3a57e37a7d082e4a3ab68
#
_entry.id   213b470c3ff3a57e37a7d082e4a3ab68
#
_cell.length_a   1.000
_cell.length_b   1.000
_cell.length_c   1.000
_cell.angle_alpha   90.00
_cell.angle_beta   90.00
_cell.angle_gamma   90.00
#
_symmetry.space_group_name_H-M   'P 1'
#
loop_
_entity.id
_entity.type
_entity.pdbx_description
1 polymer ?
#
loop_
_entity_poly.entity_id
_entity_poly.type
_entity_poly.pdbx_seq_one_letter_code
_entity_poly.pdbx_strand_id
1 'polypeptide(L)'
;MAGGGELGTDGPVKDPRIFISYRRIDTKTRVTSLARDLSLKFGPNAIFVDTDKIRAGNKWREGIEAALAAADVLLVAIGDKWLSATDLYYRRRIDNEDDWVRREISSSLASKKAIIPIRFDGQASLEREALPEELRKLADLQSVELRESDWHEDFDKIIRRLGDFGFTSSAQIVPYPNPVIKEPVASEVEIKEFLRRYPEWKVQYRPHPTDPGAQRRGIGITLTFRNFRDAIHFMATAAWGIDERNHHPEWENIWKSVVIWITQFDIGGDITGRNIELAEYLMSVYEPYAKTLRPT
;
A
#
# COMPACT_ATOMS: atom_id res chain seq x y z
N MET A 1 4.05 55.47 -22.48
CA MET A 1 2.83 54.69 -22.18
C MET A 1 3.27 53.25 -21.94
N ALA A 2 3.30 52.88 -20.68
CA ALA A 2 3.71 51.54 -20.23
C ALA A 2 2.44 50.69 -20.11
N GLY A 3 2.37 49.60 -20.88
CA GLY A 3 1.32 48.59 -20.74
C GLY A 3 1.72 47.56 -19.70
N GLY A 4 1.12 47.65 -18.52
CA GLY A 4 1.26 46.63 -17.49
C GLY A 4 0.44 45.39 -17.88
N GLY A 5 1.12 44.27 -18.11
CA GLY A 5 0.51 42.95 -18.19
C GLY A 5 0.15 42.48 -16.78
N GLU A 6 -1.15 42.31 -16.51
CA GLU A 6 -1.64 41.65 -15.30
C GLU A 6 -1.22 40.20 -15.33
N LEU A 7 -0.37 39.82 -14.38
CA LEU A 7 -0.11 38.43 -14.03
C LEU A 7 -1.39 37.87 -13.36
N GLY A 8 -2.04 36.92 -14.03
CA GLY A 8 -3.14 36.20 -13.50
C GLY A 8 -2.73 35.53 -12.16
N THR A 9 -3.47 35.86 -11.11
CA THR A 9 -3.36 35.20 -9.81
C THR A 9 -3.91 33.79 -9.95
N ASP A 10 -2.99 32.82 -10.08
CA ASP A 10 -3.32 31.41 -9.84
C ASP A 10 -3.86 31.30 -8.41
N GLY A 11 -5.14 31.01 -8.30
CA GLY A 11 -5.74 30.64 -7.03
C GLY A 11 -5.04 29.37 -6.48
N PRO A 12 -5.16 29.08 -5.17
CA PRO A 12 -4.49 27.94 -4.58
C PRO A 12 -4.86 26.69 -5.35
N VAL A 13 -3.86 26.01 -5.93
CA VAL A 13 -4.03 24.72 -6.60
C VAL A 13 -4.61 23.76 -5.56
N LYS A 14 -5.87 23.41 -5.73
CA LYS A 14 -6.56 22.46 -4.85
C LYS A 14 -5.93 21.09 -5.08
N ASP A 15 -5.36 20.51 -4.04
CA ASP A 15 -4.85 19.14 -4.11
C ASP A 15 -5.97 18.19 -4.53
N PRO A 16 -5.82 17.46 -5.67
CA PRO A 16 -6.84 16.57 -6.17
C PRO A 16 -7.07 15.40 -5.19
N ARG A 17 -8.33 14.96 -5.05
CA ARG A 17 -8.73 13.94 -4.10
C ARG A 17 -9.37 12.76 -4.79
N ILE A 18 -8.93 11.57 -4.43
CA ILE A 18 -9.42 10.29 -4.92
C ILE A 18 -10.19 9.59 -3.80
N PHE A 19 -11.41 9.16 -4.10
CA PHE A 19 -12.17 8.29 -3.22
C PHE A 19 -12.18 6.88 -3.82
N ILE A 20 -11.93 5.84 -3.00
CA ILE A 20 -11.97 4.44 -3.44
C ILE A 20 -13.17 3.75 -2.82
N SER A 21 -14.17 3.44 -3.64
CA SER A 21 -15.34 2.64 -3.29
C SER A 21 -15.05 1.15 -3.50
N TYR A 22 -15.28 0.31 -2.49
CA TYR A 22 -15.00 -1.11 -2.58
C TYR A 22 -15.85 -1.96 -1.62
N ARG A 23 -15.96 -3.25 -1.88
CA ARG A 23 -16.56 -4.21 -0.96
C ARG A 23 -15.47 -4.92 -0.14
N ARG A 24 -15.51 -4.78 1.19
CA ARG A 24 -14.51 -5.39 2.09
C ARG A 24 -14.41 -6.92 1.92
N ILE A 25 -15.54 -7.60 1.69
CA ILE A 25 -15.60 -9.04 1.48
C ILE A 25 -14.96 -9.47 0.15
N ASP A 26 -14.73 -8.51 -0.77
CA ASP A 26 -14.31 -8.75 -2.14
C ASP A 26 -12.86 -8.34 -2.38
N THR A 27 -12.53 -7.06 -2.20
CA THR A 27 -11.27 -6.48 -2.70
C THR A 27 -10.43 -5.79 -1.62
N LYS A 28 -10.67 -6.04 -0.32
CA LYS A 28 -10.00 -5.33 0.79
C LYS A 28 -8.47 -5.27 0.64
N THR A 29 -7.82 -6.42 0.45
CA THR A 29 -6.34 -6.49 0.38
C THR A 29 -5.81 -5.74 -0.83
N ARG A 30 -6.43 -5.94 -2.00
CA ARG A 30 -6.03 -5.28 -3.26
C ARG A 30 -6.22 -3.77 -3.21
N VAL A 31 -7.32 -3.31 -2.60
CA VAL A 31 -7.58 -1.88 -2.39
C VAL A 31 -6.58 -1.26 -1.42
N THR A 32 -6.15 -1.99 -0.40
CA THR A 32 -5.08 -1.52 0.50
C THR A 32 -3.78 -1.27 -0.26
N SER A 33 -3.37 -2.20 -1.14
CA SER A 33 -2.19 -2.04 -2.00
C SER A 33 -2.35 -0.88 -2.98
N LEU A 34 -3.50 -0.80 -3.66
CA LEU A 34 -3.80 0.31 -4.59
C LEU A 34 -3.77 1.68 -3.89
N ALA A 35 -4.39 1.79 -2.71
CA ALA A 35 -4.42 3.03 -1.95
C ALA A 35 -3.02 3.45 -1.48
N ARG A 36 -2.18 2.49 -1.06
CA ARG A 36 -0.78 2.75 -0.72
C ARG A 36 -0.02 3.32 -1.92
N ASP A 37 -0.12 2.66 -3.08
CA ASP A 37 0.63 3.06 -4.27
C ASP A 37 0.15 4.42 -4.82
N LEU A 38 -1.16 4.69 -4.77
CA LEU A 38 -1.72 6.01 -5.08
C LEU A 38 -1.26 7.08 -4.07
N SER A 39 -1.18 6.74 -2.78
CA SER A 39 -0.70 7.66 -1.74
C SER A 39 0.78 8.02 -1.92
N LEU A 40 1.60 7.06 -2.37
CA LEU A 40 2.99 7.31 -2.73
C LEU A 40 3.11 8.25 -3.94
N LYS A 41 2.15 8.18 -4.87
CA LYS A 41 2.17 8.97 -6.11
C LYS A 41 1.61 10.38 -5.95
N PHE A 42 0.54 10.54 -5.18
CA PHE A 42 -0.23 11.79 -5.06
C PHE A 42 -0.23 12.38 -3.64
N GLY A 43 0.44 11.73 -2.69
CA GLY A 43 0.45 12.10 -1.28
C GLY A 43 -0.66 11.41 -0.46
N PRO A 44 -0.41 11.21 0.84
CA PRO A 44 -1.33 10.46 1.73
C PRO A 44 -2.68 11.17 1.93
N ASN A 45 -2.73 12.48 1.77
CA ASN A 45 -3.95 13.28 1.93
C ASN A 45 -4.82 13.29 0.66
N ALA A 46 -4.30 12.80 -0.47
CA ALA A 46 -5.02 12.74 -1.73
C ALA A 46 -6.00 11.54 -1.82
N ILE A 47 -5.80 10.52 -0.98
CA ILE A 47 -6.52 9.25 -1.09
C ILE A 47 -7.43 9.05 0.10
N PHE A 48 -8.70 8.80 -0.17
CA PHE A 48 -9.68 8.39 0.84
C PHE A 48 -10.16 6.97 0.56
N VAL A 49 -10.00 6.12 1.57
CA VAL A 49 -10.52 4.75 1.57
C VAL A 49 -11.36 4.57 2.83
N ASP A 50 -12.55 4.03 2.72
CA ASP A 50 -13.34 3.65 3.89
C ASP A 50 -12.65 2.50 4.65
N THR A 51 -11.78 2.87 5.60
CA THR A 51 -11.09 1.94 6.49
C THR A 51 -11.70 1.99 7.89
N ASP A 52 -11.52 0.90 8.69
CA ASP A 52 -12.02 0.75 10.06
C ASP A 52 -11.57 1.83 11.06
N LYS A 53 -10.78 2.82 10.63
CA LYS A 53 -10.28 3.90 11.50
C LYS A 53 -11.35 4.94 11.88
N ILE A 54 -12.49 4.95 11.21
CA ILE A 54 -13.60 5.84 11.56
C ILE A 54 -14.47 5.12 12.59
N ARG A 55 -14.50 5.65 13.81
CA ARG A 55 -15.24 5.09 14.96
C ARG A 55 -16.73 5.00 14.65
N ALA A 56 -17.38 3.92 15.09
CA ALA A 56 -18.81 3.69 14.95
C ALA A 56 -19.64 4.87 15.52
N GLY A 57 -20.64 5.33 14.75
CA GLY A 57 -21.59 6.39 15.12
C GLY A 57 -22.09 7.21 13.93
N ASN A 58 -23.09 8.09 14.15
CA ASN A 58 -23.65 8.96 13.09
C ASN A 58 -22.59 9.85 12.41
N LYS A 59 -21.56 10.26 13.13
CA LYS A 59 -20.43 11.03 12.59
C LYS A 59 -19.61 10.28 11.53
N TRP A 60 -19.72 8.95 11.46
CA TRP A 60 -19.05 8.13 10.45
C TRP A 60 -19.65 8.35 9.05
N ARG A 61 -20.99 8.35 8.95
CA ARG A 61 -21.69 8.58 7.68
C ARG A 61 -21.38 9.97 7.11
N GLU A 62 -21.49 10.98 7.95
CA GLU A 62 -21.18 12.37 7.59
C GLU A 62 -19.74 12.53 7.07
N GLY A 63 -18.77 11.84 7.71
CA GLY A 63 -17.38 11.86 7.30
C GLY A 63 -17.12 11.24 5.94
N ILE A 64 -17.78 10.12 5.63
CA ILE A 64 -17.66 9.46 4.32
C ILE A 64 -18.37 10.29 3.23
N GLU A 65 -19.57 10.78 3.49
CA GLU A 65 -20.32 11.63 2.56
C GLU A 65 -19.54 12.92 2.25
N ALA A 66 -18.92 13.53 3.26
CA ALA A 66 -18.07 14.70 3.08
C ALA A 66 -16.81 14.38 2.26
N ALA A 67 -16.16 13.25 2.51
CA ALA A 67 -14.98 12.81 1.76
C ALA A 67 -15.37 12.50 0.30
N LEU A 68 -16.48 11.82 0.07
CA LEU A 68 -16.98 11.53 -1.27
C LEU A 68 -17.36 12.84 -2.00
N ALA A 69 -18.02 13.78 -1.33
CA ALA A 69 -18.34 15.07 -1.91
C ALA A 69 -17.09 15.87 -2.29
N ALA A 70 -16.06 15.83 -1.43
CA ALA A 70 -14.78 16.52 -1.65
C ALA A 70 -13.88 15.85 -2.69
N ALA A 71 -14.13 14.59 -3.04
CA ALA A 71 -13.34 13.87 -4.03
C ALA A 71 -13.60 14.37 -5.45
N ASP A 72 -12.56 14.45 -6.26
CA ASP A 72 -12.61 14.83 -7.67
C ASP A 72 -12.85 13.59 -8.55
N VAL A 73 -12.36 12.44 -8.14
CA VAL A 73 -12.52 11.15 -8.84
C VAL A 73 -12.95 10.06 -7.86
N LEU A 74 -13.87 9.19 -8.32
CA LEU A 74 -14.25 7.95 -7.65
C LEU A 74 -13.61 6.77 -8.38
N LEU A 75 -12.79 5.98 -7.70
CA LEU A 75 -12.37 4.66 -8.16
C LEU A 75 -13.34 3.61 -7.63
N VAL A 76 -13.91 2.79 -8.50
CA VAL A 76 -14.80 1.69 -8.11
C VAL A 76 -14.06 0.37 -8.25
N ALA A 77 -13.70 -0.23 -7.13
CA ALA A 77 -12.95 -1.49 -7.08
C ALA A 77 -13.89 -2.69 -7.24
N ILE A 78 -13.75 -3.42 -8.34
CA ILE A 78 -14.62 -4.52 -8.76
C ILE A 78 -13.83 -5.82 -8.77
N GLY A 79 -14.15 -6.73 -7.85
CA GLY A 79 -13.62 -8.09 -7.80
C GLY A 79 -14.70 -9.13 -8.10
N ASP A 80 -14.37 -10.38 -7.84
CA ASP A 80 -15.21 -11.56 -8.15
C ASP A 80 -16.55 -11.60 -7.40
N LYS A 81 -16.61 -10.99 -6.21
CA LYS A 81 -17.81 -10.94 -5.36
C LYS A 81 -18.54 -9.61 -5.39
N TRP A 82 -18.06 -8.65 -6.17
CA TRP A 82 -18.62 -7.29 -6.15
C TRP A 82 -20.12 -7.26 -6.46
N LEU A 83 -20.52 -7.98 -7.50
CA LEU A 83 -21.92 -8.06 -7.95
C LEU A 83 -22.73 -9.11 -7.17
N SER A 84 -22.09 -10.23 -6.79
CA SER A 84 -22.72 -11.38 -6.17
C SER A 84 -22.81 -11.30 -4.64
N ALA A 85 -22.17 -10.32 -3.99
CA ALA A 85 -22.22 -10.16 -2.55
C ALA A 85 -23.66 -10.05 -2.03
N THR A 86 -24.02 -10.84 -1.03
CA THR A 86 -25.38 -10.91 -0.44
C THR A 86 -25.42 -10.37 0.99
N ASP A 87 -26.62 -10.00 1.42
CA ASP A 87 -26.95 -9.75 2.82
C ASP A 87 -27.25 -11.06 3.57
N LEU A 88 -27.63 -10.97 4.84
CA LEU A 88 -28.01 -12.13 5.68
C LEU A 88 -29.24 -12.91 5.17
N TYR A 89 -29.99 -12.33 4.26
CA TYR A 89 -31.17 -12.93 3.64
C TYR A 89 -30.92 -13.41 2.20
N TYR A 90 -29.62 -13.55 1.81
CA TYR A 90 -29.21 -13.97 0.46
C TYR A 90 -29.67 -13.04 -0.68
N ARG A 91 -30.07 -11.80 -0.39
CA ARG A 91 -30.39 -10.80 -1.41
C ARG A 91 -29.10 -10.10 -1.83
N ARG A 92 -28.93 -9.84 -3.13
CA ARG A 92 -27.75 -9.13 -3.61
C ARG A 92 -27.69 -7.73 -2.98
N ARG A 93 -26.57 -7.40 -2.39
CA ARG A 93 -26.39 -6.13 -1.70
C ARG A 93 -26.53 -4.94 -2.64
N ILE A 94 -26.09 -5.07 -3.90
CA ILE A 94 -26.16 -3.99 -4.90
C ILE A 94 -27.59 -3.59 -5.22
N ASP A 95 -28.59 -4.48 -5.01
CA ASP A 95 -30.00 -4.22 -5.24
C ASP A 95 -30.65 -3.49 -4.06
N ASN A 96 -30.00 -3.40 -2.92
CA ASN A 96 -30.48 -2.70 -1.75
C ASN A 96 -30.12 -1.20 -1.84
N GLU A 97 -31.12 -0.30 -1.75
CA GLU A 97 -30.93 1.15 -1.77
C GLU A 97 -30.08 1.67 -0.59
N ASP A 98 -30.05 0.92 0.51
CA ASP A 98 -29.23 1.22 1.68
C ASP A 98 -27.80 0.67 1.58
N ASP A 99 -27.47 -0.07 0.50
CA ASP A 99 -26.10 -0.54 0.28
C ASP A 99 -25.17 0.65 0.05
N TRP A 100 -24.11 0.68 0.83
CA TRP A 100 -23.19 1.81 0.88
C TRP A 100 -22.47 2.02 -0.46
N VAL A 101 -21.96 0.96 -1.07
CA VAL A 101 -21.29 1.01 -2.38
C VAL A 101 -22.25 1.52 -3.47
N ARG A 102 -23.53 1.07 -3.43
CA ARG A 102 -24.55 1.58 -4.34
C ARG A 102 -24.77 3.09 -4.18
N ARG A 103 -24.86 3.58 -2.94
CA ARG A 103 -25.03 5.02 -2.64
C ARG A 103 -23.84 5.86 -3.10
N GLU A 104 -22.62 5.41 -2.86
CA GLU A 104 -21.41 6.09 -3.30
C GLU A 104 -21.40 6.28 -4.82
N ILE A 105 -21.70 5.22 -5.56
CA ILE A 105 -21.71 5.24 -7.02
C ILE A 105 -22.87 6.07 -7.56
N SER A 106 -24.09 5.87 -7.07
CA SER A 106 -25.28 6.60 -7.53
C SER A 106 -25.15 8.11 -7.28
N SER A 107 -24.67 8.52 -6.11
CA SER A 107 -24.39 9.92 -5.79
C SER A 107 -23.32 10.51 -6.70
N SER A 108 -22.26 9.76 -7.00
CA SER A 108 -21.19 10.21 -7.89
C SER A 108 -21.65 10.33 -9.34
N LEU A 109 -22.49 9.40 -9.82
CA LEU A 109 -23.12 9.48 -11.14
C LEU A 109 -24.08 10.69 -11.26
N ALA A 110 -24.88 10.92 -10.22
CA ALA A 110 -25.83 12.04 -10.17
C ALA A 110 -25.10 13.41 -10.17
N SER A 111 -23.99 13.52 -9.45
CA SER A 111 -23.15 14.72 -9.41
C SER A 111 -22.20 14.87 -10.61
N LYS A 112 -22.26 13.96 -11.59
CA LYS A 112 -21.36 13.91 -12.77
C LYS A 112 -19.87 13.88 -12.38
N LYS A 113 -19.54 13.27 -11.25
CA LYS A 113 -18.17 13.07 -10.81
C LYS A 113 -17.45 12.13 -11.79
N ALA A 114 -16.16 12.33 -12.00
CA ALA A 114 -15.34 11.37 -12.74
C ALA A 114 -15.32 10.02 -12.00
N ILE A 115 -15.62 8.94 -12.72
CA ILE A 115 -15.62 7.57 -12.17
C ILE A 115 -14.75 6.68 -13.04
N ILE A 116 -13.86 5.94 -12.41
CA ILE A 116 -13.00 4.95 -13.06
C ILE A 116 -13.27 3.58 -12.42
N PRO A 117 -13.94 2.66 -13.12
CA PRO A 117 -14.06 1.29 -12.68
C PRO A 117 -12.69 0.57 -12.78
N ILE A 118 -12.26 -0.04 -11.68
CA ILE A 118 -11.05 -0.85 -11.61
C ILE A 118 -11.46 -2.30 -11.45
N ARG A 119 -11.16 -3.14 -12.46
CA ARG A 119 -11.45 -4.58 -12.44
C ARG A 119 -10.22 -5.35 -12.02
N PHE A 120 -10.35 -6.19 -11.02
CA PHE A 120 -9.25 -7.01 -10.53
C PHE A 120 -9.21 -8.38 -11.21
N ASP A 121 -8.01 -8.83 -11.60
CA ASP A 121 -7.67 -10.20 -12.02
C ASP A 121 -8.64 -10.85 -13.01
N GLY A 122 -8.82 -10.24 -14.15
CA GLY A 122 -9.59 -10.81 -15.25
C GLY A 122 -11.11 -10.76 -15.08
N GLN A 123 -11.62 -9.99 -14.11
CA GLN A 123 -13.06 -9.79 -13.98
C GLN A 123 -13.68 -9.24 -15.28
N ALA A 124 -14.78 -9.86 -15.69
CA ALA A 124 -15.53 -9.39 -16.85
C ALA A 124 -16.05 -7.96 -16.64
N SER A 125 -16.29 -7.25 -17.73
CA SER A 125 -16.98 -5.98 -17.68
C SER A 125 -18.39 -6.16 -17.10
N LEU A 126 -18.89 -5.16 -16.38
CA LEU A 126 -20.24 -5.18 -15.84
C LEU A 126 -21.26 -5.15 -16.98
N GLU A 127 -22.25 -6.01 -16.90
CA GLU A 127 -23.41 -5.97 -17.81
C GLU A 127 -24.46 -4.99 -17.25
N ARG A 128 -25.01 -4.16 -18.12
CA ARG A 128 -26.02 -3.13 -17.74
C ARG A 128 -27.23 -3.73 -17.06
N GLU A 129 -27.68 -4.89 -17.58
CA GLU A 129 -28.88 -5.61 -17.11
C GLU A 129 -28.68 -6.23 -15.74
N ALA A 130 -27.43 -6.45 -15.35
CA ALA A 130 -27.07 -6.97 -14.04
C ALA A 130 -27.09 -5.89 -12.94
N LEU A 131 -27.22 -4.62 -13.32
CA LEU A 131 -27.14 -3.48 -12.40
C LEU A 131 -28.53 -2.82 -12.17
N PRO A 132 -28.77 -2.28 -10.96
CA PRO A 132 -29.88 -1.35 -10.73
C PRO A 132 -29.87 -0.19 -11.74
N GLU A 133 -31.04 0.32 -12.08
CA GLU A 133 -31.21 1.30 -13.17
C GLU A 133 -30.28 2.51 -13.04
N GLU A 134 -30.16 3.08 -11.86
CA GLU A 134 -29.34 4.26 -11.60
C GLU A 134 -27.82 3.98 -11.69
N LEU A 135 -27.41 2.71 -11.61
CA LEU A 135 -26.00 2.30 -11.73
C LEU A 135 -25.62 1.87 -13.16
N ARG A 136 -26.57 1.72 -14.08
CA ARG A 136 -26.31 1.19 -15.43
C ARG A 136 -25.25 1.98 -16.21
N LYS A 137 -25.15 3.29 -15.94
CA LYS A 137 -24.08 4.12 -16.53
C LYS A 137 -22.67 3.68 -16.15
N LEU A 138 -22.49 2.97 -15.00
CA LEU A 138 -21.21 2.44 -14.62
C LEU A 138 -20.68 1.40 -15.63
N ALA A 139 -21.57 0.59 -16.20
CA ALA A 139 -21.22 -0.39 -17.22
C ALA A 139 -20.76 0.24 -18.54
N ASP A 140 -21.16 1.49 -18.82
CA ASP A 140 -20.78 2.21 -20.04
C ASP A 140 -19.41 2.88 -19.92
N LEU A 141 -18.84 2.96 -18.68
CA LEU A 141 -17.57 3.60 -18.46
C LEU A 141 -16.42 2.68 -18.82
N GLN A 142 -15.38 3.26 -19.42
CA GLN A 142 -14.15 2.53 -19.69
C GLN A 142 -13.46 2.13 -18.37
N SER A 143 -13.40 0.84 -18.12
CA SER A 143 -12.70 0.28 -16.94
C SER A 143 -11.21 0.09 -17.19
N VAL A 144 -10.44 0.11 -16.13
CA VAL A 144 -9.02 -0.31 -16.13
C VAL A 144 -8.92 -1.66 -15.43
N GLU A 145 -8.17 -2.58 -16.03
CA GLU A 145 -7.85 -3.84 -15.39
C GLU A 145 -6.60 -3.67 -14.51
N LEU A 146 -6.61 -4.27 -13.33
CA LEU A 146 -5.47 -4.30 -12.41
C LEU A 146 -5.23 -5.74 -11.96
N ARG A 147 -4.24 -6.37 -12.58
CA ARG A 147 -3.85 -7.76 -12.34
C ARG A 147 -2.73 -7.84 -11.32
N GLU A 148 -2.78 -8.83 -10.46
CA GLU A 148 -1.71 -9.06 -9.49
C GLU A 148 -0.38 -9.41 -10.19
N SER A 149 -0.43 -10.17 -11.29
CA SER A 149 0.74 -10.55 -12.10
C SER A 149 1.43 -9.38 -12.81
N ASP A 150 0.66 -8.35 -13.18
CA ASP A 150 1.13 -7.22 -13.99
C ASP A 150 0.86 -5.87 -13.30
N TRP A 151 0.89 -5.88 -11.96
CA TRP A 151 0.45 -4.77 -11.12
C TRP A 151 1.03 -3.42 -11.54
N HIS A 152 2.34 -3.34 -11.77
CA HIS A 152 3.00 -2.07 -12.12
C HIS A 152 2.53 -1.51 -13.47
N GLU A 153 2.44 -2.37 -14.49
CA GLU A 153 2.00 -1.96 -15.81
C GLU A 153 0.53 -1.49 -15.80
N ASP A 154 -0.32 -2.23 -15.09
CA ASP A 154 -1.73 -1.90 -14.98
C ASP A 154 -1.95 -0.67 -14.07
N PHE A 155 -1.16 -0.51 -13.01
CA PHE A 155 -1.17 0.69 -12.18
C PHE A 155 -0.81 1.95 -12.99
N ASP A 156 0.17 1.88 -13.88
CA ASP A 156 0.52 2.98 -14.78
C ASP A 156 -0.64 3.36 -15.72
N LYS A 157 -1.49 2.41 -16.10
CA LYS A 157 -2.71 2.71 -16.86
C LYS A 157 -3.71 3.52 -16.02
N ILE A 158 -3.83 3.19 -14.72
CA ILE A 158 -4.65 3.96 -13.77
C ILE A 158 -4.10 5.39 -13.63
N ILE A 159 -2.78 5.53 -13.46
CA ILE A 159 -2.13 6.85 -13.35
C ILE A 159 -2.39 7.71 -14.59
N ARG A 160 -2.21 7.14 -15.80
CA ARG A 160 -2.52 7.84 -17.05
C ARG A 160 -3.99 8.27 -17.10
N ARG A 161 -4.90 7.37 -16.71
CA ARG A 161 -6.33 7.67 -16.69
C ARG A 161 -6.70 8.77 -15.68
N LEU A 162 -6.04 8.82 -14.53
CA LEU A 162 -6.18 9.91 -13.57
C LEU A 162 -5.65 11.23 -14.13
N GLY A 163 -4.60 11.19 -14.95
CA GLY A 163 -4.09 12.36 -15.68
C GLY A 163 -5.12 13.04 -16.56
N ASP A 164 -6.03 12.28 -17.19
CA ASP A 164 -7.15 12.84 -17.99
C ASP A 164 -8.09 13.71 -17.15
N PHE A 165 -8.09 13.55 -15.82
CA PHE A 165 -8.90 14.32 -14.86
C PHE A 165 -8.09 15.36 -14.09
N GLY A 166 -6.89 15.71 -14.58
CA GLY A 166 -6.06 16.77 -14.01
C GLY A 166 -5.21 16.33 -12.82
N PHE A 167 -5.12 15.03 -12.54
CA PHE A 167 -4.17 14.53 -11.56
C PHE A 167 -2.77 14.55 -12.16
N THR A 168 -2.11 15.67 -12.02
CA THR A 168 -0.67 15.73 -12.25
C THR A 168 0.02 15.16 -11.03
N SER A 169 0.91 14.20 -11.25
CA SER A 169 1.80 13.75 -10.19
C SER A 169 2.55 14.98 -9.67
N SER A 170 2.19 15.50 -8.51
CA SER A 170 2.96 16.51 -7.80
C SER A 170 4.27 15.91 -7.25
N ALA A 171 4.36 14.62 -7.23
CA ALA A 171 5.62 13.95 -7.12
C ALA A 171 6.37 14.19 -8.44
N GLN A 172 7.45 14.95 -8.42
CA GLN A 172 8.61 14.48 -9.17
C GLN A 172 8.49 12.97 -9.13
N ILE A 173 8.41 12.33 -10.31
CA ILE A 173 8.55 10.88 -10.41
C ILE A 173 9.78 10.57 -9.56
N VAL A 174 9.53 10.16 -8.32
CA VAL A 174 10.53 9.38 -7.63
C VAL A 174 10.39 8.05 -8.35
N PRO A 175 11.28 7.74 -9.31
CA PRO A 175 11.27 6.42 -9.88
C PRO A 175 11.35 5.51 -8.67
N TYR A 176 10.47 4.51 -8.57
CA TYR A 176 10.90 3.36 -7.83
C TYR A 176 12.16 2.86 -8.57
N PRO A 177 13.32 3.14 -8.09
CA PRO A 177 13.75 3.01 -6.70
C PRO A 177 13.74 4.36 -6.00
N ASN A 178 13.55 4.35 -4.68
CA ASN A 178 13.99 5.41 -3.80
C ASN A 178 15.06 6.26 -4.49
N PRO A 179 14.98 7.64 -4.42
CA PRO A 179 16.19 8.36 -4.65
C PRO A 179 17.24 7.57 -3.90
N VAL A 180 18.30 7.17 -4.59
CA VAL A 180 19.44 6.59 -3.93
C VAL A 180 19.90 7.68 -2.98
N ILE A 181 19.22 7.78 -1.83
CA ILE A 181 19.81 8.37 -0.66
C ILE A 181 20.97 7.40 -0.47
N LYS A 182 22.14 7.77 -1.00
CA LYS A 182 23.38 7.07 -0.69
C LYS A 182 23.52 7.25 0.81
N GLU A 183 22.80 6.41 1.54
CA GLU A 183 22.97 6.35 2.98
C GLU A 183 24.43 6.06 3.23
N PRO A 184 25.11 6.85 4.05
CA PRO A 184 26.49 6.58 4.33
C PRO A 184 26.59 5.17 4.92
N VAL A 185 27.62 4.44 4.50
CA VAL A 185 27.99 3.19 5.13
C VAL A 185 28.16 3.45 6.63
N ALA A 186 27.55 2.62 7.47
CA ALA A 186 27.68 2.75 8.91
C ALA A 186 29.16 2.60 9.31
N SER A 187 29.62 3.45 10.21
CA SER A 187 30.99 3.38 10.70
C SER A 187 31.21 2.06 11.48
N GLU A 188 32.44 1.60 11.52
CA GLU A 188 32.82 0.42 12.31
C GLU A 188 32.51 0.60 13.82
N VAL A 189 32.45 1.84 14.30
CA VAL A 189 32.06 2.15 15.67
C VAL A 189 30.58 1.88 15.90
N GLU A 190 29.71 2.36 15.02
CA GLU A 190 28.26 2.14 15.08
C GLU A 190 27.92 0.65 14.98
N ILE A 191 28.57 -0.07 14.05
CA ILE A 191 28.39 -1.52 13.89
C ILE A 191 28.82 -2.26 15.16
N LYS A 192 29.98 -1.94 15.73
CA LYS A 192 30.48 -2.56 16.98
C LYS A 192 29.55 -2.26 18.15
N GLU A 193 29.03 -1.03 18.26
CA GLU A 193 28.10 -0.67 19.33
C GLU A 193 26.79 -1.43 19.22
N PHE A 194 26.24 -1.56 18.01
CA PHE A 194 25.07 -2.39 17.74
C PHE A 194 25.31 -3.85 18.14
N LEU A 195 26.40 -4.46 17.69
CA LEU A 195 26.74 -5.86 18.01
C LEU A 195 27.02 -6.08 19.51
N ARG A 196 27.49 -5.06 20.22
CA ARG A 196 27.64 -5.12 21.69
C ARG A 196 26.29 -5.15 22.39
N ARG A 197 25.28 -4.44 21.85
CA ARG A 197 23.90 -4.40 22.38
C ARG A 197 23.12 -5.65 22.03
N TYR A 198 23.38 -6.20 20.84
CA TYR A 198 22.71 -7.38 20.30
C TYR A 198 23.74 -8.42 19.82
N PRO A 199 24.35 -9.15 20.74
CA PRO A 199 25.48 -10.05 20.45
C PRO A 199 25.11 -11.28 19.61
N GLU A 200 23.82 -11.54 19.43
CA GLU A 200 23.32 -12.61 18.57
C GLU A 200 23.45 -12.27 17.07
N TRP A 201 23.47 -10.99 16.73
CA TRP A 201 23.73 -10.54 15.37
C TRP A 201 25.20 -10.66 15.01
N LYS A 202 25.47 -10.95 13.74
CA LYS A 202 26.84 -11.09 13.21
C LYS A 202 26.97 -10.38 11.88
N VAL A 203 28.11 -9.76 11.63
CA VAL A 203 28.50 -9.33 10.28
C VAL A 203 28.72 -10.58 9.44
N GLN A 204 28.13 -10.63 8.27
CA GLN A 204 28.21 -11.73 7.32
C GLN A 204 28.49 -11.20 5.92
N TYR A 205 29.10 -12.02 5.10
CA TYR A 205 29.34 -11.74 3.69
C TYR A 205 28.62 -12.77 2.84
N ARG A 206 27.96 -12.31 1.78
CA ARG A 206 27.27 -13.16 0.80
C ARG A 206 27.71 -12.79 -0.61
N PRO A 207 27.71 -13.74 -1.57
CA PRO A 207 27.99 -13.43 -2.97
C PRO A 207 27.04 -12.36 -3.51
N HIS A 208 27.54 -11.49 -4.38
CA HIS A 208 26.67 -10.56 -5.09
C HIS A 208 25.87 -11.32 -6.16
N PRO A 209 24.55 -11.12 -6.30
CA PRO A 209 23.72 -11.95 -7.16
C PRO A 209 24.02 -11.78 -8.66
N THR A 210 24.53 -10.63 -9.07
CA THR A 210 24.81 -10.30 -10.48
C THR A 210 26.29 -10.06 -10.77
N ASP A 211 27.15 -10.08 -9.77
CA ASP A 211 28.61 -9.95 -9.92
C ASP A 211 29.32 -11.10 -9.15
N PRO A 212 29.71 -12.17 -9.86
CA PRO A 212 30.31 -13.36 -9.22
C PRO A 212 31.63 -13.10 -8.49
N GLY A 213 32.29 -11.98 -8.77
CA GLY A 213 33.56 -11.58 -8.10
C GLY A 213 33.36 -10.69 -6.89
N ALA A 214 32.17 -10.17 -6.67
CA ALA A 214 31.86 -9.26 -5.58
C ALA A 214 31.15 -9.96 -4.41
N GLN A 215 31.34 -9.41 -3.22
CA GLN A 215 30.62 -9.83 -2.01
C GLN A 215 29.81 -8.66 -1.46
N ARG A 216 28.65 -8.97 -0.92
CA ARG A 216 27.83 -8.05 -0.14
C ARG A 216 28.10 -8.25 1.34
N ARG A 217 28.30 -7.17 2.07
CA ARG A 217 28.42 -7.15 3.53
C ARG A 217 27.06 -6.84 4.15
N GLY A 218 26.68 -7.54 5.19
CA GLY A 218 25.42 -7.32 5.88
C GLY A 218 25.47 -7.82 7.32
N ILE A 219 24.37 -7.63 8.05
CA ILE A 219 24.19 -8.19 9.39
C ILE A 219 23.16 -9.30 9.34
N GLY A 220 23.44 -10.40 10.02
CA GLY A 220 22.54 -11.56 10.02
C GLY A 220 22.33 -12.16 11.40
N ILE A 221 21.18 -12.79 11.58
CA ILE A 221 20.75 -13.48 12.79
C ILE A 221 19.90 -14.70 12.43
N THR A 222 19.87 -15.70 13.33
CA THR A 222 18.85 -16.75 13.30
C THR A 222 18.03 -16.64 14.58
N LEU A 223 16.76 -16.31 14.45
CA LEU A 223 15.81 -16.26 15.54
C LEU A 223 15.12 -17.63 15.68
N THR A 224 15.05 -18.15 16.89
CA THR A 224 14.39 -19.44 17.19
C THR A 224 13.14 -19.19 17.99
N PHE A 225 12.09 -19.92 17.67
CA PHE A 225 10.77 -19.80 18.30
C PHE A 225 10.39 -21.13 18.99
N ARG A 226 9.37 -21.10 19.83
CA ARG A 226 8.85 -22.28 20.49
C ARG A 226 8.30 -23.31 19.49
N ASN A 227 7.66 -22.84 18.44
CA ASN A 227 7.03 -23.64 17.40
C ASN A 227 6.93 -22.89 16.07
N PHE A 228 6.45 -23.56 15.02
CA PHE A 228 6.29 -22.99 13.69
C PHE A 228 5.30 -21.81 13.66
N ARG A 229 4.19 -21.88 14.41
CA ARG A 229 3.18 -20.82 14.42
C ARG A 229 3.74 -19.52 14.98
N ASP A 230 4.56 -19.59 16.03
CA ASP A 230 5.20 -18.42 16.60
C ASP A 230 6.17 -17.77 15.61
N ALA A 231 6.91 -18.57 14.82
CA ALA A 231 7.79 -18.08 13.77
C ALA A 231 7.01 -17.34 12.67
N ILE A 232 5.92 -17.92 12.18
CA ILE A 232 5.06 -17.29 11.17
C ILE A 232 4.36 -16.04 11.73
N HIS A 233 3.89 -16.08 12.96
CA HIS A 233 3.26 -14.91 13.60
C HIS A 233 4.24 -13.75 13.78
N PHE A 234 5.49 -14.05 14.16
CA PHE A 234 6.56 -13.04 14.19
C PHE A 234 6.75 -12.40 12.81
N MET A 235 6.91 -13.20 11.74
CA MET A 235 7.11 -12.68 10.39
C MET A 235 5.94 -11.81 9.95
N ALA A 236 4.70 -12.24 10.18
CA ALA A 236 3.51 -11.48 9.85
C ALA A 236 3.43 -10.15 10.62
N THR A 237 3.77 -10.17 11.92
CA THR A 237 3.79 -8.97 12.76
C THR A 237 4.89 -8.00 12.33
N ALA A 238 6.09 -8.51 12.03
CA ALA A 238 7.22 -7.71 11.63
C ALA A 238 7.04 -7.06 10.24
N ALA A 239 6.30 -7.71 9.34
CA ALA A 239 6.10 -7.26 7.96
C ALA A 239 5.58 -5.82 7.87
N TRP A 240 4.65 -5.43 8.74
CA TRP A 240 4.11 -4.06 8.76
C TRP A 240 5.15 -2.98 9.02
N GLY A 241 5.99 -3.17 10.03
CA GLY A 241 7.02 -2.19 10.34
C GLY A 241 8.24 -2.25 9.40
N ILE A 242 8.44 -3.36 8.70
CA ILE A 242 9.40 -3.49 7.59
C ILE A 242 8.92 -2.60 6.42
N ASP A 243 7.64 -2.72 6.06
CA ASP A 243 7.01 -1.93 4.99
C ASP A 243 7.02 -0.43 5.32
N GLU A 244 6.68 -0.05 6.56
CA GLU A 244 6.72 1.36 7.00
C GLU A 244 8.11 1.98 6.88
N ARG A 245 9.17 1.18 7.10
CA ARG A 245 10.56 1.61 6.96
C ARG A 245 11.06 1.59 5.53
N ASN A 246 10.28 1.01 4.62
CA ASN A 246 10.67 0.78 3.22
C ASN A 246 12.12 0.21 3.13
N HIS A 247 12.42 -0.75 4.00
CA HIS A 247 13.71 -1.42 4.06
C HIS A 247 13.52 -2.89 4.40
N HIS A 248 13.76 -3.78 3.43
CA HIS A 248 13.36 -5.18 3.48
C HIS A 248 14.56 -6.09 3.74
N PRO A 249 14.47 -7.00 4.71
CA PRO A 249 15.51 -8.02 4.94
C PRO A 249 15.37 -9.13 3.90
N GLU A 250 16.47 -9.81 3.61
CA GLU A 250 16.43 -11.18 3.10
C GLU A 250 16.13 -12.10 4.27
N TRP A 251 15.01 -12.83 4.26
CA TRP A 251 14.69 -13.76 5.31
C TRP A 251 14.13 -15.08 4.81
N GLU A 252 14.34 -16.13 5.60
CA GLU A 252 13.91 -17.49 5.32
C GLU A 252 13.34 -18.11 6.58
N ASN A 253 12.21 -18.82 6.46
CA ASN A 253 11.66 -19.61 7.57
C ASN A 253 12.02 -21.07 7.39
N ILE A 254 12.70 -21.63 8.39
CA ILE A 254 13.05 -23.06 8.48
C ILE A 254 12.41 -23.62 9.76
N TRP A 255 11.23 -24.23 9.62
CA TRP A 255 10.44 -24.77 10.71
C TRP A 255 10.18 -23.71 11.80
N LYS A 256 10.79 -23.83 12.99
CA LYS A 256 10.66 -22.89 14.11
C LYS A 256 11.75 -21.82 14.15
N SER A 257 12.50 -21.65 13.08
CA SER A 257 13.58 -20.66 13.01
C SER A 257 13.31 -19.70 11.83
N VAL A 258 13.69 -18.44 12.03
CA VAL A 258 13.73 -17.42 10.98
C VAL A 258 15.15 -16.94 10.84
N VAL A 259 15.75 -17.19 9.67
CA VAL A 259 17.08 -16.68 9.31
C VAL A 259 16.87 -15.33 8.65
N ILE A 260 17.55 -14.31 9.16
CA ILE A 260 17.42 -12.94 8.68
C ILE A 260 18.79 -12.43 8.29
N TRP A 261 18.87 -11.74 7.15
CA TRP A 261 20.06 -11.04 6.70
C TRP A 261 19.67 -9.69 6.10
N ILE A 262 20.38 -8.64 6.50
CA ILE A 262 20.07 -7.26 6.13
C ILE A 262 21.31 -6.62 5.53
N THR A 263 21.17 -6.02 4.35
CA THR A 263 22.22 -5.26 3.66
C THR A 263 21.55 -4.11 2.88
N GLN A 264 22.28 -3.05 2.60
CA GLN A 264 21.82 -1.98 1.71
C GLN A 264 22.27 -2.30 0.29
N PHE A 265 21.32 -2.78 -0.51
CA PHE A 265 21.61 -3.25 -1.87
C PHE A 265 22.04 -2.11 -2.81
N ASP A 266 21.42 -0.92 -2.68
CA ASP A 266 21.60 0.23 -3.58
C ASP A 266 23.02 0.84 -3.56
N ILE A 267 23.82 0.51 -2.56
CA ILE A 267 25.22 0.95 -2.44
C ILE A 267 26.23 -0.18 -2.69
N GLY A 268 25.79 -1.25 -3.38
CA GLY A 268 26.64 -2.40 -3.68
C GLY A 268 26.67 -3.48 -2.58
N GLY A 269 25.80 -3.37 -1.59
CA GLY A 269 25.66 -4.34 -0.50
C GLY A 269 26.63 -4.06 0.65
N ASP A 270 26.32 -3.08 1.47
CA ASP A 270 27.03 -2.79 2.73
C ASP A 270 26.05 -2.46 3.85
N ILE A 271 26.53 -2.27 5.06
CA ILE A 271 25.76 -1.97 6.26
C ILE A 271 25.61 -0.45 6.39
N THR A 272 24.36 0.01 6.57
CA THR A 272 24.02 1.42 6.82
C THR A 272 23.30 1.58 8.16
N GLY A 273 23.04 2.81 8.56
CA GLY A 273 22.20 3.12 9.74
C GLY A 273 20.82 2.48 9.67
N ARG A 274 20.20 2.43 8.47
CA ARG A 274 18.90 1.79 8.26
C ARG A 274 18.90 0.27 8.51
N ASN A 275 20.01 -0.41 8.18
CA ASN A 275 20.15 -1.84 8.49
C ASN A 275 20.13 -2.06 10.00
N ILE A 276 20.82 -1.19 10.75
CA ILE A 276 20.88 -1.23 12.23
C ILE A 276 19.48 -0.94 12.80
N GLU A 277 18.81 0.11 12.34
CA GLU A 277 17.46 0.47 12.77
C GLU A 277 16.43 -0.64 12.51
N LEU A 278 16.50 -1.27 11.33
CA LEU A 278 15.63 -2.41 11.01
C LEU A 278 15.93 -3.61 11.92
N ALA A 279 17.19 -3.89 12.19
CA ALA A 279 17.58 -4.97 13.10
C ALA A 279 17.09 -4.72 14.53
N GLU A 280 17.18 -3.50 15.04
CA GLU A 280 16.64 -3.10 16.35
C GLU A 280 15.13 -3.26 16.42
N TYR A 281 14.41 -2.83 15.36
CA TYR A 281 12.98 -3.05 15.24
C TYR A 281 12.62 -4.55 15.29
N LEU A 282 13.30 -5.38 14.51
CA LEU A 282 13.06 -6.84 14.50
C LEU A 282 13.29 -7.47 15.86
N MET A 283 14.32 -7.01 16.61
CA MET A 283 14.55 -7.45 17.98
C MET A 283 13.43 -7.04 18.93
N SER A 284 12.87 -5.84 18.77
CA SER A 284 11.72 -5.39 19.58
C SER A 284 10.48 -6.26 19.35
N VAL A 285 10.21 -6.65 18.09
CA VAL A 285 9.11 -7.57 17.75
C VAL A 285 9.40 -8.99 18.26
N TYR A 286 10.65 -9.42 18.30
CA TYR A 286 11.05 -10.75 18.76
C TYR A 286 11.05 -10.90 20.29
N GLU A 287 11.21 -9.83 21.04
CA GLU A 287 11.35 -9.87 22.51
C GLU A 287 10.27 -10.69 23.24
N PRO A 288 8.96 -10.58 22.90
CA PRO A 288 7.92 -11.40 23.53
C PRO A 288 8.13 -12.90 23.35
N TYR A 289 8.67 -13.33 22.21
CA TYR A 289 8.92 -14.74 21.91
C TYR A 289 10.18 -15.23 22.63
N ALA A 290 11.23 -14.41 22.69
CA ALA A 290 12.47 -14.76 23.40
C ALA A 290 12.20 -15.04 24.89
N LYS A 291 11.30 -14.30 25.53
CA LYS A 291 10.90 -14.51 26.93
C LYS A 291 10.27 -15.88 27.16
N THR A 292 9.56 -16.43 26.16
CA THR A 292 8.92 -17.75 26.27
C THR A 292 9.87 -18.92 26.09
N LEU A 293 11.10 -18.68 25.64
CA LEU A 293 12.13 -19.70 25.44
C LEU A 293 13.05 -19.86 26.66
N ARG A 294 13.05 -18.91 27.59
CA ARG A 294 13.83 -19.03 28.83
C ARG A 294 13.11 -19.98 29.77
N PRO A 295 13.77 -21.04 30.30
CA PRO A 295 13.21 -21.84 31.37
C PRO A 295 12.97 -20.92 32.58
N THR A 296 11.77 -20.99 33.15
CA THR A 296 11.40 -20.36 34.46
C THR A 296 12.21 -20.97 35.57
#